data_784f4cd0bbe7cd171a238bcc9aba83cc
#
_entry.id   784f4cd0bbe7cd171a238bcc9aba83cc
#
_cell.length_a   1.000
_cell.length_b   1.000
_cell.length_c   1.000
_cell.angle_alpha   90.00
_cell.angle_beta   90.00
_cell.angle_gamma   90.00
#
_symmetry.space_group_name_H-M   'P 1'
#
loop_
_entity.id
_entity.type
_entity.pdbx_description
1 polymer ?
#
loop_
_entity_poly.entity_id
_entity_poly.type
_entity_poly.pdbx_seq_one_letter_code
_entity_poly.pdbx_strand_id
1 'polypeptide(L)'
;MTPDDLPLNLLRKQPFSLSEEDIAWVAQSAAALAGDLESMIAQLFVIGLHGPAGPWAAEIERLRPGGVTRFFSPDGAAEVTLLQTLQQRSKVPLLVSADLEGSRMSFPFGTQVPNPLALAAVDDTALTRDIYTLMAEEARAVGTNWSFTPVIDINAAFR
;
A
#
# COMPACT_ATOMS: atom_id res chain seq x y z
N MET A 1 -22.83 -3.50 14.25
CA MET A 1 -21.70 -4.35 14.66
C MET A 1 -20.92 -3.54 15.69
N THR A 2 -20.83 -4.00 16.90
CA THR A 2 -20.01 -3.37 17.94
C THR A 2 -18.57 -3.91 17.83
N PRO A 3 -17.56 -3.25 18.43
CA PRO A 3 -16.22 -3.80 18.50
C PRO A 3 -16.17 -5.21 19.08
N ASP A 4 -17.11 -5.54 19.98
CA ASP A 4 -17.23 -6.85 20.62
C ASP A 4 -17.75 -7.94 19.66
N ASP A 5 -18.38 -7.55 18.54
CA ASP A 5 -18.88 -8.48 17.52
C ASP A 5 -17.78 -8.93 16.53
N LEU A 6 -16.59 -8.35 16.62
CA LEU A 6 -15.49 -8.71 15.73
C LEU A 6 -14.95 -10.10 16.07
N PRO A 7 -14.72 -10.97 15.07
CA PRO A 7 -14.20 -12.31 15.30
C PRO A 7 -12.68 -12.28 15.56
N LEU A 8 -12.23 -11.48 16.54
CA LEU A 8 -10.80 -11.26 16.85
C LEU A 8 -10.07 -12.56 17.19
N ASN A 9 -10.80 -13.57 17.72
CA ASN A 9 -10.25 -14.90 17.98
C ASN A 9 -9.76 -15.61 16.70
N LEU A 10 -10.29 -15.26 15.52
CA LEU A 10 -9.83 -15.83 14.26
C LEU A 10 -8.47 -15.26 13.86
N LEU A 11 -8.18 -14.02 14.23
CA LEU A 11 -6.93 -13.36 13.92
C LEU A 11 -5.73 -13.98 14.66
N ARG A 12 -5.97 -14.67 15.78
CA ARG A 12 -4.96 -15.43 16.53
C ARG A 12 -4.56 -16.75 15.86
N LYS A 13 -5.36 -17.21 14.91
CA LYS A 13 -5.19 -18.52 14.26
C LYS A 13 -4.55 -18.37 12.88
N GLN A 14 -4.00 -19.46 12.37
CA GLN A 14 -3.56 -19.53 10.98
C GLN A 14 -4.74 -19.23 10.02
N PRO A 15 -4.52 -18.53 8.89
CA PRO A 15 -3.20 -18.06 8.41
C PRO A 15 -2.72 -16.72 9.02
N PHE A 16 -3.53 -16.03 9.83
CA PHE A 16 -3.23 -14.68 10.30
C PHE A 16 -2.14 -14.66 11.39
N SER A 17 -2.36 -15.41 12.48
CA SER A 17 -1.42 -15.50 13.63
C SER A 17 -0.92 -14.15 14.14
N LEU A 18 -1.81 -13.17 14.22
CA LEU A 18 -1.48 -11.82 14.66
C LEU A 18 -1.08 -11.79 16.14
N SER A 19 -0.20 -10.86 16.48
CA SER A 19 0.14 -10.56 17.88
C SER A 19 -1.04 -9.93 18.64
N GLU A 20 -1.00 -9.94 19.97
CA GLU A 20 -2.03 -9.26 20.78
C GLU A 20 -2.02 -7.74 20.55
N GLU A 21 -0.85 -7.16 20.23
CA GLU A 21 -0.72 -5.74 19.88
C GLU A 21 -1.43 -5.43 18.56
N ASP A 22 -1.22 -6.26 17.52
CA ASP A 22 -1.90 -6.10 16.23
C ASP A 22 -3.41 -6.27 16.38
N ILE A 23 -3.86 -7.24 17.20
CA ILE A 23 -5.28 -7.48 17.47
C ILE A 23 -5.90 -6.29 18.19
N ALA A 24 -5.22 -5.73 19.18
CA ALA A 24 -5.68 -4.52 19.88
C ALA A 24 -5.79 -3.34 18.94
N TRP A 25 -4.82 -3.19 18.04
CA TRP A 25 -4.84 -2.15 17.01
C TRP A 25 -6.03 -2.33 16.04
N VAL A 26 -6.32 -3.55 15.58
CA VAL A 26 -7.49 -3.85 14.74
C VAL A 26 -8.79 -3.48 15.48
N ALA A 27 -8.92 -3.87 16.74
CA ALA A 27 -10.10 -3.56 17.55
C ALA A 27 -10.29 -2.04 17.72
N GLN A 28 -9.23 -1.30 18.00
CA GLN A 28 -9.26 0.16 18.11
C GLN A 28 -9.64 0.83 16.79
N SER A 29 -9.09 0.38 15.67
CA SER A 29 -9.40 0.90 14.34
C SER A 29 -10.85 0.66 13.97
N ALA A 30 -11.38 -0.53 14.26
CA ALA A 30 -12.79 -0.85 14.04
C ALA A 30 -13.72 -0.01 14.93
N ALA A 31 -13.34 0.22 16.19
CA ALA A 31 -14.11 1.06 17.12
C ALA A 31 -14.18 2.51 16.64
N ALA A 32 -13.11 3.02 16.01
CA ALA A 32 -13.08 4.38 15.44
C ALA A 32 -14.07 4.58 14.27
N LEU A 33 -14.51 3.50 13.63
CA LEU A 33 -15.48 3.50 12.52
C LEU A 33 -16.90 3.12 12.99
N ALA A 34 -17.04 2.59 14.19
CA ALA A 34 -18.32 2.06 14.68
C ALA A 34 -19.41 3.14 14.71
N GLY A 35 -20.57 2.84 14.10
CA GLY A 35 -21.71 3.74 14.05
C GLY A 35 -21.70 4.78 12.91
N ASP A 36 -20.62 4.89 12.15
CA ASP A 36 -20.53 5.73 10.96
C ASP A 36 -20.51 4.88 9.69
N LEU A 37 -21.69 4.57 9.16
CA LEU A 37 -21.84 3.73 7.97
C LEU A 37 -21.12 4.30 6.76
N GLU A 38 -21.10 5.62 6.58
CA GLU A 38 -20.42 6.27 5.46
C GLU A 38 -18.91 6.04 5.55
N SER A 39 -18.32 6.23 6.73
CA SER A 39 -16.90 5.93 6.97
C SER A 39 -16.59 4.44 6.77
N MET A 40 -17.46 3.54 7.23
CA MET A 40 -17.28 2.10 7.04
C MET A 40 -17.28 1.72 5.55
N ILE A 41 -18.19 2.29 4.77
CA ILE A 41 -18.23 2.09 3.31
C ILE A 41 -16.99 2.68 2.65
N ALA A 42 -16.58 3.88 3.04
CA ALA A 42 -15.39 4.54 2.49
C ALA A 42 -14.11 3.70 2.65
N GLN A 43 -13.98 2.96 3.76
CA GLN A 43 -12.84 2.06 4.00
C GLN A 43 -12.74 0.89 3.01
N LEU A 44 -13.78 0.59 2.23
CA LEU A 44 -13.74 -0.43 1.19
C LEU A 44 -13.10 0.07 -0.12
N PHE A 45 -12.79 1.36 -0.21
CA PHE A 45 -12.27 1.96 -1.44
C PHE A 45 -10.79 2.28 -1.33
N VAL A 46 -10.07 2.03 -2.43
CA VAL A 46 -8.72 2.52 -2.70
C VAL A 46 -8.80 3.49 -3.86
N ILE A 47 -8.31 4.71 -3.67
CA ILE A 47 -8.49 5.81 -4.63
C ILE A 47 -7.16 6.10 -5.34
N GLY A 48 -7.20 6.17 -6.68
CA GLY A 48 -6.04 6.54 -7.49
C GLY A 48 -5.71 8.04 -7.39
N LEU A 49 -4.48 8.37 -6.98
CA LEU A 49 -3.99 9.74 -6.86
C LEU A 49 -2.96 10.03 -7.94
N HIS A 50 -3.33 10.91 -8.88
CA HIS A 50 -2.50 11.34 -9.99
C HIS A 50 -2.06 12.80 -9.84
N GLY A 51 -0.93 13.16 -10.47
CA GLY A 51 -0.46 14.53 -10.54
C GLY A 51 0.12 15.07 -9.22
N PRO A 52 0.21 16.42 -9.07
CA PRO A 52 0.85 17.06 -7.94
C PRO A 52 0.21 16.72 -6.59
N ALA A 53 1.01 16.75 -5.54
CA ALA A 53 0.60 16.39 -4.18
C ALA A 53 -0.47 17.34 -3.57
N GLY A 54 -0.46 18.61 -3.96
CA GLY A 54 -1.16 19.69 -3.25
C GLY A 54 -2.66 19.51 -2.97
N PRO A 55 -3.51 19.17 -3.93
CA PRO A 55 -4.97 19.17 -3.69
C PRO A 55 -5.49 17.93 -2.94
N TRP A 56 -4.72 16.85 -2.84
CA TRP A 56 -5.23 15.56 -2.40
C TRP A 56 -5.50 15.45 -0.89
N ALA A 57 -4.77 16.18 -0.06
CA ALA A 57 -4.92 16.07 1.39
C ALA A 57 -6.35 16.36 1.86
N ALA A 58 -6.96 17.44 1.37
CA ALA A 58 -8.33 17.82 1.72
C ALA A 58 -9.37 16.82 1.16
N GLU A 59 -9.14 16.30 -0.04
CA GLU A 59 -10.05 15.33 -0.67
C GLU A 59 -10.04 13.98 0.05
N ILE A 60 -8.86 13.48 0.44
CA ILE A 60 -8.74 12.25 1.21
C ILE A 60 -9.34 12.39 2.61
N GLU A 61 -9.14 13.55 3.25
CA GLU A 61 -9.76 13.85 4.55
C GLU A 61 -11.30 13.86 4.46
N ARG A 62 -11.85 14.37 3.36
CA ARG A 62 -13.28 14.38 3.09
C ARG A 62 -13.84 12.99 2.79
N LEU A 63 -13.17 12.23 1.93
CA LEU A 63 -13.62 10.92 1.46
C LEU A 63 -13.34 9.79 2.45
N ARG A 64 -12.28 9.89 3.23
CA ARG A 64 -11.86 8.91 4.25
C ARG A 64 -11.72 7.47 3.70
N PRO A 65 -11.04 7.24 2.55
CA PRO A 65 -10.93 5.91 1.96
C PRO A 65 -10.07 4.98 2.82
N GLY A 66 -10.18 3.68 2.60
CA GLY A 66 -9.29 2.68 3.22
C GLY A 66 -7.87 2.71 2.67
N GLY A 67 -7.67 3.24 1.47
CA GLY A 67 -6.36 3.34 0.87
C GLY A 67 -6.28 4.28 -0.32
N VAL A 68 -5.06 4.46 -0.78
CA VAL A 68 -4.74 5.21 -1.99
C VAL A 68 -3.74 4.44 -2.85
N THR A 69 -3.90 4.50 -4.17
CA THR A 69 -2.88 4.09 -5.14
C THR A 69 -2.19 5.32 -5.65
N ARG A 70 -0.89 5.43 -5.43
CA ARG A 70 -0.14 6.62 -5.82
C ARG A 70 0.59 6.42 -7.15
N PHE A 71 0.35 7.32 -8.08
CA PHE A 71 1.12 7.49 -9.30
C PHE A 71 2.09 8.64 -9.08
N PHE A 72 3.34 8.30 -8.77
CA PHE A 72 4.33 9.21 -8.21
C PHE A 72 4.77 10.29 -9.22
N SER A 73 4.96 11.51 -8.70
CA SER A 73 5.65 12.58 -9.41
C SER A 73 7.18 12.42 -9.31
N PRO A 74 7.96 13.15 -10.12
CA PRO A 74 9.42 13.12 -10.01
C PRO A 74 9.99 13.72 -8.72
N ASP A 75 9.19 14.47 -7.95
CA ASP A 75 9.61 15.09 -6.69
C ASP A 75 9.38 14.15 -5.50
N GLY A 76 10.38 13.33 -5.19
CA GLY A 76 10.32 12.37 -4.10
C GLY A 76 10.10 12.99 -2.72
N ALA A 77 10.62 14.19 -2.47
CA ALA A 77 10.42 14.87 -1.19
C ALA A 77 8.97 15.32 -1.01
N ALA A 78 8.35 15.83 -2.07
CA ALA A 78 6.93 16.16 -2.08
C ALA A 78 6.05 14.91 -1.90
N GLU A 79 6.43 13.77 -2.47
CA GLU A 79 5.71 12.51 -2.31
C GLU A 79 5.75 12.00 -0.86
N VAL A 80 6.92 11.99 -0.22
CA VAL A 80 7.06 11.62 1.20
C VAL A 80 6.20 12.55 2.07
N THR A 81 6.27 13.86 1.84
CA THR A 81 5.48 14.85 2.58
C THR A 81 3.98 14.63 2.41
N LEU A 82 3.52 14.35 1.18
CA LEU A 82 2.13 14.03 0.91
C LEU A 82 1.67 12.81 1.71
N LEU A 83 2.37 11.68 1.56
CA LEU A 83 1.98 10.42 2.19
C LEU A 83 1.99 10.51 3.72
N GLN A 84 2.98 11.18 4.30
CA GLN A 84 3.00 11.47 5.73
C GLN A 84 1.80 12.30 6.17
N THR A 85 1.45 13.35 5.40
CA THR A 85 0.29 14.20 5.69
C THR A 85 -1.01 13.40 5.62
N LEU A 86 -1.17 12.56 4.62
CA LEU A 86 -2.36 11.71 4.47
C LEU A 86 -2.50 10.74 5.63
N GLN A 87 -1.42 10.07 6.03
CA GLN A 87 -1.41 9.16 7.18
C GLN A 87 -1.76 9.87 8.49
N GLN A 88 -1.19 11.04 8.73
CA GLN A 88 -1.45 11.82 9.96
C GLN A 88 -2.91 12.29 10.07
N ARG A 89 -3.57 12.56 8.94
CA ARG A 89 -4.97 13.03 8.90
C ARG A 89 -5.99 11.90 8.86
N SER A 90 -5.57 10.69 8.63
CA SER A 90 -6.45 9.52 8.55
C SER A 90 -6.71 8.94 9.93
N LYS A 91 -7.98 8.73 10.28
CA LYS A 91 -8.36 8.09 11.55
C LYS A 91 -7.96 6.62 11.62
N VAL A 92 -8.04 5.93 10.48
CA VAL A 92 -7.54 4.58 10.28
C VAL A 92 -6.37 4.70 9.32
N PRO A 93 -5.22 4.11 9.62
CA PRO A 93 -4.05 4.19 8.73
C PRO A 93 -4.38 3.71 7.32
N LEU A 94 -3.98 4.51 6.33
CA LEU A 94 -4.23 4.22 4.93
C LEU A 94 -3.37 3.07 4.43
N LEU A 95 -3.96 2.22 3.61
CA LEU A 95 -3.21 1.40 2.66
C LEU A 95 -2.69 2.32 1.54
N VAL A 96 -1.39 2.39 1.39
CA VAL A 96 -0.75 3.15 0.32
C VAL A 96 -0.15 2.17 -0.66
N SER A 97 -0.81 2.02 -1.81
CA SER A 97 -0.39 1.05 -2.82
C SER A 97 0.34 1.70 -3.98
N ALA A 98 1.19 0.90 -4.63
CA ALA A 98 1.90 1.25 -5.85
C ALA A 98 2.17 0.01 -6.70
N ASP A 99 2.26 0.21 -8.00
CA ASP A 99 2.80 -0.77 -8.93
C ASP A 99 4.32 -0.58 -9.02
N LEU A 100 5.08 -1.55 -8.52
CA LEU A 100 6.54 -1.50 -8.47
C LEU A 100 7.14 -2.70 -9.19
N GLU A 101 6.91 -2.77 -10.51
CA GLU A 101 7.30 -3.91 -11.34
C GLU A 101 8.70 -3.77 -11.96
N GLY A 102 9.33 -2.63 -11.79
CA GLY A 102 10.57 -2.28 -12.48
C GLY A 102 10.34 -1.55 -13.80
N SER A 103 11.41 -1.07 -14.44
CA SER A 103 11.40 -0.21 -15.63
C SER A 103 10.47 1.01 -15.43
N ARG A 104 9.44 1.15 -16.26
CA ARG A 104 8.48 2.28 -16.17
C ARG A 104 7.64 2.27 -14.90
N MET A 105 7.51 1.10 -14.27
CA MET A 105 6.77 0.89 -13.03
C MET A 105 7.74 0.90 -11.83
N SER A 106 8.56 1.94 -11.75
CA SER A 106 9.48 2.25 -10.66
C SER A 106 9.20 3.68 -10.17
N PHE A 107 9.72 4.02 -9.01
CA PHE A 107 9.70 5.41 -8.57
C PHE A 107 10.51 6.27 -9.55
N PRO A 108 9.98 7.41 -10.03
CA PRO A 108 10.72 8.29 -10.94
C PRO A 108 12.01 8.87 -10.34
N PHE A 109 12.08 8.89 -9.01
CA PHE A 109 13.20 9.40 -8.21
C PHE A 109 14.01 8.28 -7.52
N GLY A 110 13.59 7.02 -7.67
CA GLY A 110 14.23 5.86 -7.03
C GLY A 110 15.21 5.16 -7.95
N THR A 111 15.72 4.03 -7.47
CA THR A 111 16.61 3.16 -8.24
C THR A 111 15.87 2.55 -9.41
N GLN A 112 16.43 2.71 -10.60
CA GLN A 112 15.87 2.10 -11.81
C GLN A 112 16.27 0.63 -11.86
N VAL A 113 15.27 -0.24 -11.78
CA VAL A 113 15.46 -1.70 -11.78
C VAL A 113 14.83 -2.33 -13.02
N PRO A 114 15.34 -3.49 -13.48
CA PRO A 114 14.76 -4.19 -14.61
C PRO A 114 13.34 -4.70 -14.33
N ASN A 115 12.55 -4.87 -15.38
CA ASN A 115 11.22 -5.47 -15.28
C ASN A 115 11.30 -7.01 -15.09
N PRO A 116 10.17 -7.68 -14.76
CA PRO A 116 10.14 -9.12 -14.54
C PRO A 116 10.66 -9.95 -15.71
N LEU A 117 10.41 -9.53 -16.95
CA LEU A 117 10.91 -10.26 -18.15
C LEU A 117 12.44 -10.22 -18.24
N ALA A 118 13.04 -9.07 -17.94
CA ALA A 118 14.49 -8.94 -17.93
C ALA A 118 15.12 -9.73 -16.77
N LEU A 119 14.49 -9.77 -15.60
CA LEU A 119 14.92 -10.60 -14.47
C LEU A 119 14.84 -12.09 -14.82
N ALA A 120 13.76 -12.52 -15.48
CA ALA A 120 13.62 -13.89 -15.96
C ALA A 120 14.70 -14.27 -17.01
N ALA A 121 15.10 -13.32 -17.86
CA ALA A 121 16.17 -13.56 -18.85
C ALA A 121 17.56 -13.72 -18.21
N VAL A 122 17.79 -13.11 -17.05
CA VAL A 122 19.03 -13.30 -16.26
C VAL A 122 19.06 -14.66 -15.56
N ASP A 123 17.90 -15.20 -15.22
CA ASP A 123 17.71 -16.52 -14.56
C ASP A 123 18.51 -16.64 -13.24
N ASP A 124 18.56 -15.55 -12.46
CA ASP A 124 19.21 -15.50 -11.14
C ASP A 124 18.20 -15.11 -10.05
N THR A 125 17.80 -16.10 -9.25
CA THR A 125 16.84 -15.92 -8.18
C THR A 125 17.37 -15.10 -6.99
N ALA A 126 18.70 -15.14 -6.74
CA ALA A 126 19.32 -14.36 -5.69
C ALA A 126 19.32 -12.88 -6.07
N LEU A 127 19.74 -12.56 -7.29
CA LEU A 127 19.68 -11.20 -7.82
C LEU A 127 18.24 -10.68 -7.87
N THR A 128 17.28 -11.51 -8.27
CA THR A 128 15.86 -11.13 -8.27
C THR A 128 15.37 -10.75 -6.87
N ARG A 129 15.74 -11.54 -5.87
CA ARG A 129 15.41 -11.24 -4.47
C ARG A 129 16.01 -9.92 -4.01
N ASP A 130 17.29 -9.69 -4.30
CA ASP A 130 17.98 -8.46 -3.89
C ASP A 130 17.33 -7.22 -4.51
N ILE A 131 16.95 -7.29 -5.78
CA ILE A 131 16.25 -6.22 -6.49
C ILE A 131 14.90 -5.91 -5.86
N TYR A 132 14.07 -6.92 -5.58
CA TYR A 132 12.78 -6.69 -4.93
C TYR A 132 12.92 -6.27 -3.47
N THR A 133 13.98 -6.67 -2.78
CA THR A 133 14.29 -6.18 -1.43
C THR A 133 14.60 -4.68 -1.48
N LEU A 134 15.46 -4.25 -2.40
CA LEU A 134 15.77 -2.84 -2.61
C LEU A 134 14.50 -2.02 -2.92
N MET A 135 13.67 -2.49 -3.85
CA MET A 135 12.42 -1.82 -4.19
C MET A 135 11.47 -1.70 -2.98
N ALA A 136 11.39 -2.74 -2.16
CA ALA A 136 10.56 -2.73 -0.96
C ALA A 136 11.08 -1.76 0.11
N GLU A 137 12.40 -1.65 0.28
CA GLU A 137 13.02 -0.70 1.19
C GLU A 137 12.76 0.74 0.75
N GLU A 138 12.96 1.06 -0.54
CA GLU A 138 12.62 2.37 -1.10
C GLU A 138 11.12 2.68 -0.95
N ALA A 139 10.25 1.71 -1.22
CA ALA A 139 8.81 1.86 -1.08
C ALA A 139 8.40 2.22 0.36
N ARG A 140 8.95 1.51 1.33
CA ARG A 140 8.70 1.80 2.75
C ARG A 140 9.22 3.17 3.16
N ALA A 141 10.39 3.56 2.67
CA ALA A 141 10.98 4.86 2.97
C ALA A 141 10.11 6.03 2.44
N VAL A 142 9.44 5.83 1.30
CA VAL A 142 8.50 6.82 0.74
C VAL A 142 7.16 6.82 1.47
N GLY A 143 6.78 5.70 2.11
CA GLY A 143 5.50 5.55 2.82
C GLY A 143 4.50 4.62 2.11
N THR A 144 4.92 3.91 1.07
CA THR A 144 4.15 2.82 0.46
C THR A 144 4.20 1.60 1.37
N ASN A 145 3.05 1.01 1.68
CA ASN A 145 2.93 -0.15 2.56
C ASN A 145 2.22 -1.34 1.90
N TRP A 146 1.83 -1.20 0.63
CA TRP A 146 1.21 -2.24 -0.17
C TRP A 146 1.72 -2.16 -1.61
N SER A 147 2.22 -3.27 -2.14
CA SER A 147 2.64 -3.39 -3.54
C SER A 147 1.79 -4.43 -4.25
N PHE A 148 1.44 -4.18 -5.51
CA PHE A 148 0.79 -5.17 -6.38
C PHE A 148 1.79 -6.07 -7.10
N THR A 149 3.06 -6.00 -6.75
CA THR A 149 4.14 -6.81 -7.32
C THR A 149 4.65 -7.89 -6.36
N PRO A 150 5.27 -8.96 -6.88
CA PRO A 150 5.51 -9.21 -8.31
C PRO A 150 4.25 -9.70 -9.05
N VAL A 151 4.16 -9.37 -10.35
CA VAL A 151 3.22 -10.04 -11.25
C VAL A 151 3.69 -11.48 -11.45
N ILE A 152 2.84 -12.42 -11.10
CA ILE A 152 3.16 -13.87 -11.09
C ILE A 152 2.57 -14.63 -12.28
N ASP A 153 2.03 -13.91 -13.25
CA ASP A 153 1.54 -14.50 -14.49
C ASP A 153 2.69 -15.18 -15.25
N ILE A 154 2.46 -16.41 -15.66
CA ILE A 154 3.41 -17.12 -16.50
C ILE A 154 3.18 -16.78 -17.97
N ASN A 155 4.26 -16.63 -18.73
CA ASN A 155 4.20 -16.36 -20.16
C ASN A 155 3.83 -17.65 -20.92
N ALA A 156 2.58 -18.08 -20.80
CA ALA A 156 2.07 -19.30 -21.46
C ALA A 156 1.69 -19.09 -22.93
N ALA A 157 1.53 -17.83 -23.35
CA ALA A 157 1.22 -17.50 -24.75
C ALA A 157 1.94 -16.19 -25.12
N PHE A 158 2.53 -16.19 -26.30
CA PHE A 158 3.09 -14.97 -26.89
C PHE A 158 1.93 -14.01 -27.22
N ARG A 159 1.96 -12.83 -26.65
CA ARG A 159 1.01 -11.75 -26.95
C ARG A 159 1.73 -10.59 -27.59
#